data_6890d792c353125d48f585bef528b541
#
_entry.id   6890d792c353125d48f585bef528b541
#
_cell.length_a   1.000
_cell.length_b   1.000
_cell.length_c   1.000
_cell.angle_alpha   90.00
_cell.angle_beta   90.00
_cell.angle_gamma   90.00
#
_symmetry.space_group_name_H-M   'P 1'
#
loop_
_entity.id
_entity.type
_entity.pdbx_description
1 polymer ?
#
loop_
_entity_poly.entity_id
_entity_poly.type
_entity_poly.pdbx_seq_one_letter_code
_entity_poly.pdbx_strand_id
1 'polypeptide(L)'
;SLGLVGSEMCIRDRYNGSSLLIDCGEGTQVALKKTGWSFKPVDVICITHFHADHIAGLPGFLLTMGNADRTEDLLIIGPKGIERVVNSLRIIAPELPFKIRFYELTDDFETIEACGYTIDAFKVHHRVVCYGYNIRIGRQGRFDAQAAREQGIPLEYWNRLQHGETICEDGICYTPEMVMGPPRKGIKVTYCTDSRPVKAIADNAVDADLFICEGMYGEDGKESKAREYRHMTMYEAAKLAAEAGPKEMWLTHYSPSLVRPDEYLPKVKQIFANTKMPKDGWMKTIDFVD
;
A
#
# COMPACT_ATOMS: atom_id res chain seq x y z
N SER A 1 -2.54 -1.29 13.55
CA SER A 1 -3.79 -1.30 12.78
C SER A 1 -3.61 -0.53 11.49
N LEU A 2 -3.99 -1.14 10.39
CA LEU A 2 -4.08 -0.50 9.10
C LEU A 2 -5.37 0.30 9.01
N GLY A 3 -5.29 1.59 8.76
CA GLY A 3 -6.44 2.40 8.43
C GLY A 3 -6.34 2.83 6.96
N LEU A 4 -7.29 2.40 6.14
CA LEU A 4 -7.38 2.76 4.73
C LEU A 4 -8.39 3.89 4.57
N VAL A 5 -7.99 4.94 3.90
CA VAL A 5 -8.88 6.00 3.45
C VAL A 5 -8.81 6.03 1.93
N GLY A 6 -9.91 5.68 1.27
CA GLY A 6 -10.03 5.84 -0.16
C GLY A 6 -10.76 7.16 -0.48
N SER A 7 -10.17 8.04 -1.23
CA SER A 7 -10.84 8.68 -2.34
C SER A 7 -10.72 7.72 -3.51
N GLU A 8 -11.49 7.84 -4.56
CA GLU A 8 -11.50 6.87 -5.66
C GLU A 8 -10.10 6.52 -6.21
N MET A 9 -9.06 7.28 -5.84
CA MET A 9 -7.71 7.20 -6.41
C MET A 9 -6.55 7.36 -5.42
N CYS A 10 -6.74 7.20 -4.12
CA CYS A 10 -5.63 7.13 -3.17
C CYS A 10 -5.96 6.28 -1.96
N ILE A 11 -4.97 5.55 -1.47
CA ILE A 11 -5.09 4.70 -0.29
C ILE A 11 -3.99 5.08 0.68
N ARG A 12 -4.37 5.28 1.93
CA ARG A 12 -3.43 5.56 3.00
C ARG A 12 -3.42 4.46 4.03
N ASP A 13 -2.22 4.03 4.35
CA ASP A 13 -1.91 3.04 5.35
C ASP A 13 -1.24 3.68 6.58
N ARG A 14 -1.38 3.10 7.77
CA ARG A 14 -0.75 3.60 9.00
C ARG A 14 -0.25 2.45 9.89
N TYR A 15 1.04 2.47 10.19
CA TYR A 15 1.68 1.53 11.09
C TYR A 15 2.75 2.21 11.96
N ASN A 16 2.75 1.95 13.27
CA ASN A 16 3.74 2.48 14.24
C ASN A 16 3.99 3.99 14.14
N GLY A 17 2.95 4.79 13.89
CA GLY A 17 3.07 6.24 13.75
C GLY A 17 3.44 6.72 12.35
N SER A 18 4.01 5.88 11.50
CA SER A 18 4.24 6.15 10.09
C SER A 18 2.99 5.93 9.24
N SER A 19 2.92 6.58 8.10
CA SER A 19 1.86 6.34 7.11
C SER A 19 2.45 6.25 5.72
N LEU A 20 1.84 5.37 4.92
CA LEU A 20 2.12 5.21 3.51
C LEU A 20 0.89 5.63 2.71
N LEU A 21 1.09 6.36 1.63
CA LEU A 21 0.05 6.77 0.68
C LEU A 21 0.33 6.10 -0.67
N ILE A 22 -0.70 5.52 -1.30
CA ILE A 22 -0.61 5.05 -2.69
C ILE A 22 -1.45 5.99 -3.54
N ASP A 23 -0.82 6.59 -4.53
CA ASP A 23 -1.31 7.66 -5.39
C ASP A 23 -1.70 8.94 -4.65
N CYS A 24 -1.73 10.03 -5.36
CA CYS A 24 -2.09 11.36 -4.85
C CYS A 24 -2.79 12.17 -5.94
N GLY A 25 -3.97 11.71 -6.32
CA GLY A 25 -4.83 12.36 -7.30
C GLY A 25 -5.48 13.65 -6.79
N GLU A 26 -6.30 14.23 -7.64
CA GLU A 26 -7.07 15.42 -7.29
C GLU A 26 -7.99 15.15 -6.09
N GLY A 27 -8.09 16.09 -5.19
CA GLY A 27 -8.95 15.96 -4.01
C GLY A 27 -8.39 15.12 -2.85
N THR A 28 -7.23 14.46 -2.98
CA THR A 28 -6.60 13.68 -1.91
C THR A 28 -6.48 14.44 -0.59
N GLN A 29 -6.08 15.73 -0.63
CA GLN A 29 -6.02 16.59 0.55
C GLN A 29 -7.38 16.73 1.24
N VAL A 30 -8.44 16.95 0.45
CA VAL A 30 -9.80 17.15 0.96
C VAL A 30 -10.33 15.86 1.57
N ALA A 31 -10.10 14.73 0.90
CA ALA A 31 -10.49 13.41 1.38
C ALA A 31 -9.82 13.09 2.73
N LEU A 32 -8.50 13.22 2.83
CA LEU A 32 -7.76 12.99 4.06
C LEU A 32 -8.18 13.93 5.20
N LYS A 33 -8.41 15.21 4.91
CA LYS A 33 -8.89 16.17 5.92
C LYS A 33 -10.26 15.79 6.49
N LYS A 34 -11.17 15.32 5.63
CA LYS A 34 -12.52 14.85 6.05
C LYS A 34 -12.47 13.64 6.99
N THR A 35 -11.46 12.79 6.86
CA THR A 35 -11.30 11.62 7.75
C THR A 35 -10.62 11.94 9.07
N GLY A 36 -10.17 13.18 9.27
CA GLY A 36 -9.46 13.61 10.47
C GLY A 36 -8.01 13.11 10.57
N TRP A 37 -7.45 12.58 9.48
CA TRP A 37 -6.08 12.09 9.49
C TRP A 37 -5.07 13.21 9.26
N SER A 38 -3.98 13.20 10.03
CA SER A 38 -2.89 14.15 9.91
C SER A 38 -2.05 13.87 8.66
N PHE A 39 -1.55 14.91 8.01
CA PHE A 39 -0.63 14.83 6.86
C PHE A 39 0.82 14.56 7.27
N LYS A 40 1.23 15.05 8.44
CA LYS A 40 2.60 14.98 8.94
C LYS A 40 3.19 13.55 8.95
N PRO A 41 2.46 12.50 9.38
CA PRO A 41 3.03 11.14 9.47
C PRO A 41 3.14 10.39 8.13
N VAL A 42 2.87 11.02 6.98
CA VAL A 42 3.04 10.35 5.67
C VAL A 42 4.52 10.34 5.32
N ASP A 43 5.17 9.19 5.50
CA ASP A 43 6.61 9.02 5.30
C ASP A 43 6.96 8.44 3.92
N VAL A 44 6.00 7.74 3.30
CA VAL A 44 6.15 7.12 1.99
C VAL A 44 4.95 7.46 1.11
N ILE A 45 5.22 7.82 -0.14
CA ILE A 45 4.20 7.93 -1.21
C ILE A 45 4.61 7.01 -2.35
N CYS A 46 3.74 6.06 -2.70
CA CYS A 46 3.91 5.18 -3.84
C CYS A 46 3.03 5.67 -4.99
N ILE A 47 3.61 5.97 -6.14
CA ILE A 47 2.88 6.38 -7.34
C ILE A 47 2.82 5.21 -8.31
N THR A 48 1.62 4.81 -8.69
CA THR A 48 1.41 3.68 -9.61
C THR A 48 1.83 4.03 -11.04
N HIS A 49 1.43 5.21 -11.52
CA HIS A 49 1.76 5.73 -12.84
C HIS A 49 1.50 7.26 -12.92
N PHE A 50 1.76 7.87 -14.09
CA PHE A 50 1.76 9.34 -14.24
C PHE A 50 0.51 9.91 -14.90
N HIS A 51 -0.64 9.24 -14.88
CA HIS A 51 -1.89 9.90 -15.26
C HIS A 51 -2.28 10.95 -14.20
N ALA A 52 -2.93 12.01 -14.63
CA ALA A 52 -3.20 13.17 -13.80
C ALA A 52 -4.03 12.82 -12.55
N ASP A 53 -5.02 11.99 -12.72
CA ASP A 53 -5.92 11.51 -11.67
C ASP A 53 -5.20 10.71 -10.55
N HIS A 54 -3.96 10.28 -10.78
CA HIS A 54 -3.13 9.59 -9.80
C HIS A 54 -2.03 10.44 -9.16
N ILE A 55 -1.68 11.61 -9.75
CA ILE A 55 -0.53 12.39 -9.29
C ILE A 55 -0.79 13.91 -9.19
N ALA A 56 -1.84 14.44 -9.80
CA ALA A 56 -2.05 15.89 -9.87
C ALA A 56 -2.33 16.58 -8.51
N GLY A 57 -2.75 15.84 -7.50
CA GLY A 57 -2.92 16.35 -6.14
C GLY A 57 -1.63 16.56 -5.36
N LEU A 58 -0.52 15.98 -5.83
CA LEU A 58 0.75 15.92 -5.09
C LEU A 58 1.32 17.29 -4.73
N PRO A 59 1.36 18.33 -5.61
CA PRO A 59 1.92 19.62 -5.24
C PRO A 59 1.21 20.25 -4.04
N GLY A 60 -0.11 20.27 -4.05
CA GLY A 60 -0.90 20.78 -2.94
C GLY A 60 -0.75 19.93 -1.67
N PHE A 61 -0.64 18.62 -1.82
CA PHE A 61 -0.43 17.69 -0.71
C PHE A 61 0.92 17.97 -0.01
N LEU A 62 2.00 18.13 -0.77
CA LEU A 62 3.34 18.45 -0.26
C LEU A 62 3.35 19.80 0.51
N LEU A 63 2.70 20.83 -0.02
CA LEU A 63 2.54 22.10 0.69
C LEU A 63 1.78 21.93 2.02
N THR A 64 0.72 21.13 2.02
CA THR A 64 -0.04 20.86 3.25
C THR A 64 0.79 20.10 4.28
N MET A 65 1.65 19.17 3.85
CA MET A 65 2.59 18.49 4.75
C MET A 65 3.58 19.47 5.37
N GLY A 66 4.13 20.40 4.58
CA GLY A 66 5.01 21.44 5.07
C GLY A 66 4.31 22.37 6.07
N ASN A 67 3.07 22.76 5.80
CA ASN A 67 2.25 23.58 6.69
C ASN A 67 1.81 22.84 7.97
N ALA A 68 1.94 21.53 8.01
CA ALA A 68 1.72 20.69 9.20
C ALA A 68 3.00 20.44 10.00
N ASP A 69 4.01 21.32 9.85
CA ASP A 69 5.31 21.27 10.54
C ASP A 69 6.08 19.96 10.33
N ARG A 70 5.98 19.37 9.13
CA ARG A 70 6.83 18.25 8.76
C ARG A 70 8.23 18.73 8.39
N THR A 71 9.24 18.15 8.99
CA THR A 71 10.67 18.41 8.72
C THR A 71 11.42 17.15 8.31
N GLU A 72 10.84 15.98 8.56
CA GLU A 72 11.40 14.67 8.25
C GLU A 72 11.36 14.40 6.74
N ASP A 73 12.38 13.72 6.20
CA ASP A 73 12.46 13.35 4.80
C ASP A 73 11.20 12.56 4.35
N LEU A 74 10.76 12.79 3.13
CA LEU A 74 9.67 12.07 2.48
C LEU A 74 10.26 11.16 1.39
N LEU A 75 9.89 9.88 1.39
CA LEU A 75 10.23 8.95 0.30
C LEU A 75 9.09 8.92 -0.72
N ILE A 76 9.40 9.15 -2.00
CA ILE A 76 8.47 8.96 -3.11
C ILE A 76 9.00 7.83 -4.00
N ILE A 77 8.20 6.78 -4.16
CA ILE A 77 8.47 5.61 -5.00
C ILE A 77 7.55 5.69 -6.22
N GLY A 78 8.07 5.41 -7.40
CA GLY A 78 7.23 5.38 -8.60
C GLY A 78 8.00 4.97 -9.85
N PRO A 79 7.33 4.91 -11.00
CA PRO A 79 7.95 4.53 -12.27
C PRO A 79 9.16 5.40 -12.60
N LYS A 80 10.07 4.88 -13.40
CA LYS A 80 11.22 5.63 -13.90
C LYS A 80 10.82 7.02 -14.42
N GLY A 81 11.51 8.05 -13.96
CA GLY A 81 11.20 9.45 -14.24
C GLY A 81 10.35 10.14 -13.17
N ILE A 82 10.01 9.46 -12.05
CA ILE A 82 9.21 10.04 -10.96
C ILE A 82 9.84 11.33 -10.42
N GLU A 83 11.16 11.37 -10.22
CA GLU A 83 11.85 12.57 -9.75
C GLU A 83 11.61 13.76 -10.68
N ARG A 84 11.78 13.56 -12.00
CA ARG A 84 11.52 14.61 -12.99
C ARG A 84 10.08 15.08 -12.98
N VAL A 85 9.12 14.14 -12.93
CA VAL A 85 7.68 14.46 -12.96
C VAL A 85 7.30 15.25 -11.71
N VAL A 86 7.67 14.78 -10.51
CA VAL A 86 7.36 15.46 -9.25
C VAL A 86 8.01 16.85 -9.19
N ASN A 87 9.27 16.97 -9.59
CA ASN A 87 9.95 18.28 -9.61
C ASN A 87 9.32 19.25 -10.63
N SER A 88 8.78 18.76 -11.73
CA SER A 88 8.03 19.59 -12.69
C SER A 88 6.69 20.04 -12.13
N LEU A 89 5.94 19.14 -11.49
CA LEU A 89 4.65 19.48 -10.88
C LEU A 89 4.79 20.49 -9.75
N ARG A 90 5.84 20.36 -8.93
CA ARG A 90 6.06 21.22 -7.77
C ARG A 90 6.77 22.55 -8.06
N ILE A 91 6.93 22.96 -9.31
CA ILE A 91 7.43 24.30 -9.66
C ILE A 91 6.62 25.41 -8.94
N ILE A 92 5.33 25.18 -8.70
CA ILE A 92 4.44 26.08 -7.95
C ILE A 92 4.63 26.01 -6.42
N ALA A 93 5.42 25.05 -5.93
CA ALA A 93 5.72 24.81 -4.52
C ALA A 93 7.22 24.46 -4.36
N PRO A 94 8.12 25.38 -4.72
CA PRO A 94 9.55 25.08 -4.86
C PRO A 94 10.23 24.82 -3.51
N GLU A 95 9.77 25.49 -2.45
CA GLU A 95 10.36 25.40 -1.11
C GLU A 95 9.49 24.54 -0.19
N LEU A 96 10.10 23.51 0.38
CA LEU A 96 9.50 22.65 1.39
C LEU A 96 10.45 22.56 2.59
N PRO A 97 9.91 22.48 3.84
CA PRO A 97 10.74 22.37 5.04
C PRO A 97 11.35 20.97 5.23
N PHE A 98 11.17 20.06 4.28
CA PHE A 98 11.71 18.70 4.28
C PHE A 98 12.28 18.32 2.91
N LYS A 99 13.14 17.32 2.87
CA LYS A 99 13.69 16.78 1.63
C LYS A 99 12.79 15.68 1.06
N ILE A 100 12.73 15.60 -0.26
CA ILE A 100 12.11 14.48 -0.96
C ILE A 100 13.23 13.57 -1.46
N ARG A 101 13.14 12.30 -1.11
CA ARG A 101 13.96 11.22 -1.66
C ARG A 101 13.14 10.48 -2.69
N PHE A 102 13.74 10.11 -3.79
CA PHE A 102 13.07 9.39 -4.87
C PHE A 102 13.64 7.99 -5.00
N TYR A 103 12.74 7.04 -5.27
CA TYR A 103 13.09 5.69 -5.68
C TYR A 103 12.40 5.40 -7.01
N GLU A 104 13.18 5.26 -8.08
CA GLU A 104 12.68 4.99 -9.42
C GLU A 104 12.62 3.50 -9.69
N LEU A 105 11.40 2.98 -9.96
CA LEU A 105 11.18 1.60 -10.35
C LEU A 105 11.62 1.38 -11.80
N THR A 106 12.48 0.38 -12.02
CA THR A 106 13.04 0.05 -13.34
C THR A 106 12.75 -1.37 -13.78
N ASP A 107 12.59 -2.28 -12.83
CA ASP A 107 12.36 -3.70 -13.06
C ASP A 107 10.87 -4.06 -13.00
N ASP A 108 10.52 -5.25 -13.47
CA ASP A 108 9.14 -5.73 -13.44
C ASP A 108 8.66 -6.11 -12.03
N PHE A 109 9.61 -6.35 -11.12
CA PHE A 109 9.36 -6.59 -9.69
C PHE A 109 10.50 -6.08 -8.84
N GLU A 110 10.20 -5.26 -7.83
CA GLU A 110 11.18 -4.72 -6.89
C GLU A 110 10.63 -4.71 -5.47
N THR A 111 11.50 -4.96 -4.48
CA THR A 111 11.17 -4.89 -3.06
C THR A 111 11.94 -3.78 -2.38
N ILE A 112 11.24 -2.92 -1.66
CA ILE A 112 11.78 -1.76 -0.94
C ILE A 112 11.41 -1.86 0.53
N GLU A 113 12.39 -1.71 1.42
CA GLU A 113 12.16 -1.61 2.86
C GLU A 113 12.17 -0.13 3.28
N ALA A 114 11.08 0.36 3.84
CA ALA A 114 10.95 1.75 4.27
C ALA A 114 9.97 1.91 5.44
N CYS A 115 10.38 2.63 6.49
CA CYS A 115 9.51 3.05 7.60
C CYS A 115 8.73 1.90 8.26
N GLY A 116 9.31 0.69 8.30
CA GLY A 116 8.67 -0.50 8.87
C GLY A 116 7.74 -1.26 7.91
N TYR A 117 7.66 -0.81 6.66
CA TYR A 117 6.96 -1.50 5.57
C TYR A 117 7.95 -2.23 4.68
N THR A 118 7.58 -3.41 4.22
CA THR A 118 8.13 -4.06 3.04
C THR A 118 7.18 -3.78 1.89
N ILE A 119 7.65 -3.08 0.87
CA ILE A 119 6.87 -2.63 -0.28
C ILE A 119 7.35 -3.40 -1.49
N ASP A 120 6.50 -4.28 -2.05
CA ASP A 120 6.80 -4.93 -3.33
C ASP A 120 6.05 -4.18 -4.44
N ALA A 121 6.78 -3.64 -5.39
CA ALA A 121 6.23 -3.08 -6.61
C ALA A 121 6.24 -4.15 -7.70
N PHE A 122 5.11 -4.37 -8.36
CA PHE A 122 4.99 -5.34 -9.47
C PHE A 122 4.33 -4.69 -10.68
N LYS A 123 4.93 -4.89 -11.84
CA LYS A 123 4.47 -4.28 -13.09
C LYS A 123 3.16 -4.86 -13.56
N VAL A 124 2.26 -4.00 -14.01
CA VAL A 124 0.94 -4.36 -14.53
C VAL A 124 0.75 -3.83 -15.95
N HIS A 125 -0.38 -4.13 -16.58
CA HIS A 125 -0.61 -3.85 -18.00
C HIS A 125 -1.56 -2.68 -18.23
N HIS A 126 -1.01 -1.48 -18.35
CA HIS A 126 -1.73 -0.26 -18.69
C HIS A 126 -1.18 0.43 -19.95
N ARG A 127 -1.74 1.60 -20.33
CA ARG A 127 -1.28 2.41 -21.49
C ARG A 127 0.11 3.01 -21.29
N VAL A 128 0.46 3.29 -20.06
CA VAL A 128 1.76 3.77 -19.61
C VAL A 128 2.38 2.74 -18.65
N VAL A 129 3.65 2.93 -18.29
CA VAL A 129 4.29 2.10 -17.27
C VAL A 129 3.51 2.27 -15.96
N CYS A 130 3.02 1.16 -15.44
CA CYS A 130 2.17 1.13 -14.26
C CYS A 130 2.57 -0.04 -13.36
N TYR A 131 2.52 0.20 -12.04
CA TYR A 131 2.83 -0.78 -11.00
C TYR A 131 1.65 -0.95 -10.04
N GLY A 132 1.41 -2.19 -9.63
CA GLY A 132 0.69 -2.50 -8.41
C GLY A 132 1.66 -2.58 -7.23
N TYR A 133 1.14 -2.58 -6.01
CA TYR A 133 1.94 -2.62 -4.80
C TYR A 133 1.41 -3.64 -3.80
N ASN A 134 2.32 -4.43 -3.19
CA ASN A 134 2.04 -5.11 -1.93
C ASN A 134 2.64 -4.29 -0.80
N ILE A 135 1.84 -4.00 0.20
CA ILE A 135 2.31 -3.43 1.45
C ILE A 135 2.28 -4.51 2.50
N ARG A 136 3.47 -4.91 2.97
CA ARG A 136 3.63 -5.97 3.95
C ARG A 136 4.16 -5.41 5.26
N ILE A 137 3.60 -5.87 6.37
CA ILE A 137 4.08 -5.60 7.71
C ILE A 137 4.49 -6.94 8.31
N GLY A 138 5.79 -7.13 8.54
CA GLY A 138 6.32 -8.33 9.15
C GLY A 138 5.89 -8.46 10.61
N ARG A 139 5.79 -9.69 11.09
CA ARG A 139 5.55 -9.98 12.50
C ARG A 139 6.65 -10.90 13.01
N GLN A 140 7.42 -10.40 13.95
CA GLN A 140 8.47 -11.19 14.58
C GLN A 140 7.89 -12.40 15.34
N GLY A 141 8.73 -13.41 15.54
CA GLY A 141 8.45 -14.54 16.41
C GLY A 141 8.11 -14.11 17.84
N ARG A 142 7.61 -15.04 18.64
CA ARG A 142 7.46 -14.82 20.07
C ARG A 142 8.82 -14.91 20.74
N PHE A 143 9.07 -14.05 21.71
CA PHE A 143 10.24 -14.14 22.56
C PHE A 143 10.13 -15.39 23.44
N ASP A 144 11.18 -16.20 23.45
CA ASP A 144 11.28 -17.41 24.26
C ASP A 144 12.06 -17.13 25.54
N ALA A 145 11.32 -16.81 26.59
CA ALA A 145 11.90 -16.53 27.90
C ALA A 145 12.58 -17.75 28.53
N GLN A 146 12.18 -18.97 28.14
CA GLN A 146 12.82 -20.18 28.63
C GLN A 146 14.20 -20.37 27.96
N ALA A 147 14.25 -20.26 26.64
CA ALA A 147 15.51 -20.29 25.90
C ALA A 147 16.50 -19.21 26.38
N ALA A 148 15.99 -17.99 26.66
CA ALA A 148 16.83 -16.91 27.18
C ALA A 148 17.44 -17.25 28.56
N ARG A 149 16.68 -17.90 29.46
CA ARG A 149 17.18 -18.35 30.75
C ARG A 149 18.19 -19.49 30.62
N GLU A 150 17.89 -20.47 29.79
CA GLU A 150 18.77 -21.64 29.56
C GLU A 150 20.11 -21.24 28.95
N GLN A 151 20.12 -20.20 28.13
CA GLN A 151 21.34 -19.62 27.54
C GLN A 151 22.04 -18.59 28.46
N GLY A 152 21.50 -18.34 29.63
CA GLY A 152 22.10 -17.42 30.61
C GLY A 152 22.07 -15.96 30.18
N ILE A 153 21.15 -15.57 29.29
CA ILE A 153 21.06 -14.19 28.75
C ILE A 153 20.52 -13.25 29.84
N PRO A 154 21.24 -12.15 30.19
CA PRO A 154 20.81 -11.19 31.18
C PRO A 154 19.44 -10.59 30.86
N LEU A 155 18.59 -10.41 31.89
CA LEU A 155 17.23 -9.88 31.76
C LEU A 155 17.19 -8.49 31.09
N GLU A 156 18.21 -7.67 31.31
CA GLU A 156 18.36 -6.35 30.74
C GLU A 156 18.48 -6.36 29.20
N TYR A 157 18.92 -7.49 28.61
CA TYR A 157 19.06 -7.63 27.16
C TYR A 157 17.78 -8.14 26.47
N TRP A 158 16.83 -8.72 27.21
CA TRP A 158 15.65 -9.37 26.65
C TRP A 158 14.81 -8.43 25.78
N ASN A 159 14.56 -7.22 26.28
CA ASN A 159 13.79 -6.22 25.54
C ASN A 159 14.50 -5.80 24.24
N ARG A 160 15.82 -5.61 24.28
CA ARG A 160 16.63 -5.22 23.13
C ARG A 160 16.66 -6.34 22.08
N LEU A 161 16.88 -7.59 22.50
CA LEU A 161 16.83 -8.77 21.65
C LEU A 161 15.45 -8.96 21.03
N GLN A 162 14.37 -8.76 21.78
CA GLN A 162 12.99 -8.81 21.28
C GLN A 162 12.73 -7.76 20.22
N HIS A 163 13.43 -6.63 20.22
CA HIS A 163 13.33 -5.58 19.21
C HIS A 163 14.35 -5.74 18.07
N GLY A 164 15.02 -6.88 17.99
CA GLY A 164 15.92 -7.20 16.88
C GLY A 164 17.35 -6.69 17.04
N GLU A 165 17.73 -6.22 18.23
CA GLU A 165 19.08 -5.72 18.48
C GLU A 165 20.03 -6.88 18.82
N THR A 166 21.21 -6.90 18.20
CA THR A 166 22.33 -7.78 18.60
C THR A 166 23.18 -7.07 19.63
N ILE A 167 23.49 -7.74 20.74
CA ILE A 167 24.24 -7.18 21.86
C ILE A 167 25.55 -7.98 22.02
N CYS A 168 26.67 -7.29 21.94
CA CYS A 168 27.98 -7.91 22.18
C CYS A 168 28.63 -7.23 23.37
N GLU A 169 28.95 -8.01 24.40
CA GLU A 169 29.63 -7.55 25.62
C GLU A 169 30.61 -8.64 26.12
N ASP A 170 31.79 -8.24 26.59
CA ASP A 170 32.85 -9.12 27.09
C ASP A 170 33.22 -10.28 26.13
N GLY A 171 33.11 -10.07 24.81
CA GLY A 171 33.43 -11.09 23.82
C GLY A 171 32.30 -12.10 23.54
N ILE A 172 31.15 -11.95 24.22
CA ILE A 172 29.94 -12.75 23.98
C ILE A 172 28.93 -11.91 23.20
N CYS A 173 28.38 -12.48 22.13
CA CYS A 173 27.33 -11.84 21.36
C CYS A 173 26.01 -12.60 21.54
N TYR A 174 24.99 -11.86 21.91
CA TYR A 174 23.61 -12.32 22.00
C TYR A 174 22.84 -11.79 20.80
N THR A 175 22.16 -12.69 20.05
CA THR A 175 21.39 -12.32 18.87
C THR A 175 19.90 -12.64 19.04
N PRO A 176 19.02 -11.94 18.34
CA PRO A 176 17.57 -12.21 18.39
C PRO A 176 17.23 -13.68 18.11
N GLU A 177 17.92 -14.32 17.18
CA GLU A 177 17.67 -15.71 16.77
C GLU A 177 17.82 -16.71 17.92
N MET A 178 18.62 -16.37 18.94
CA MET A 178 18.81 -17.21 20.12
C MET A 178 17.54 -17.31 20.97
N VAL A 179 16.66 -16.31 20.91
CA VAL A 179 15.51 -16.15 21.83
C VAL A 179 14.20 -15.82 21.12
N MET A 180 14.22 -15.70 19.81
CA MET A 180 13.01 -15.43 19.03
C MET A 180 12.55 -16.72 18.33
N GLY A 181 11.28 -17.06 18.50
CA GLY A 181 10.66 -18.11 17.71
C GLY A 181 10.59 -17.77 16.22
N PRO A 182 10.07 -18.67 15.38
CA PRO A 182 9.93 -18.41 13.94
C PRO A 182 9.04 -17.20 13.68
N PRO A 183 9.29 -16.46 12.58
CA PRO A 183 8.42 -15.37 12.16
C PRO A 183 6.97 -15.82 12.07
N ARG A 184 6.06 -14.97 12.53
CA ARG A 184 4.61 -15.22 12.48
C ARG A 184 4.01 -14.57 11.24
N LYS A 185 2.78 -14.97 10.89
CA LYS A 185 2.06 -14.36 9.78
C LYS A 185 1.95 -12.85 10.02
N GLY A 186 2.51 -12.06 9.11
CA GLY A 186 2.38 -10.61 9.06
C GLY A 186 1.03 -10.19 8.46
N ILE A 187 0.95 -8.92 8.08
CA ILE A 187 -0.18 -8.35 7.35
C ILE A 187 0.27 -8.07 5.91
N LYS A 188 -0.60 -8.34 4.95
CA LYS A 188 -0.38 -8.05 3.53
C LYS A 188 -1.61 -7.38 2.94
N VAL A 189 -1.40 -6.19 2.35
CA VAL A 189 -2.39 -5.51 1.52
C VAL A 189 -1.85 -5.42 0.10
N THR A 190 -2.64 -5.87 -0.87
CA THR A 190 -2.31 -5.77 -2.29
C THR A 190 -3.19 -4.70 -2.92
N TYR A 191 -2.57 -3.77 -3.61
CA TYR A 191 -3.23 -2.70 -4.37
C TYR A 191 -2.89 -2.80 -5.85
N CYS A 192 -3.91 -2.78 -6.70
CA CYS A 192 -3.76 -2.72 -8.14
C CYS A 192 -4.86 -1.84 -8.73
N THR A 193 -4.46 -0.81 -9.44
CA THR A 193 -5.34 0.03 -10.25
C THR A 193 -4.92 -0.07 -11.72
N ASP A 194 -5.67 0.55 -12.61
CA ASP A 194 -5.35 0.83 -14.02
C ASP A 194 -4.59 -0.30 -14.73
N SER A 195 -5.27 -1.42 -14.92
CA SER A 195 -4.65 -2.58 -15.56
C SER A 195 -5.65 -3.49 -16.26
N ARG A 196 -5.21 -4.14 -17.32
CA ARG A 196 -5.83 -5.38 -17.75
C ARG A 196 -5.53 -6.50 -16.75
N PRO A 197 -6.41 -7.51 -16.63
CA PRO A 197 -6.10 -8.71 -15.86
C PRO A 197 -4.82 -9.35 -16.41
N VAL A 198 -3.80 -9.44 -15.57
CA VAL A 198 -2.56 -10.14 -15.85
C VAL A 198 -2.21 -11.05 -14.67
N LYS A 199 -1.49 -12.12 -14.95
CA LYS A 199 -1.14 -13.13 -13.94
C LYS A 199 -0.39 -12.53 -12.75
N ALA A 200 0.46 -11.53 -12.98
CA ALA A 200 1.19 -10.83 -11.93
C ALA A 200 0.28 -10.28 -10.82
N ILE A 201 -0.96 -9.85 -11.14
CA ILE A 201 -1.91 -9.35 -10.14
C ILE A 201 -2.38 -10.49 -9.23
N ALA A 202 -2.80 -11.63 -9.81
CA ALA A 202 -3.25 -12.77 -9.03
C ALA A 202 -2.10 -13.33 -8.18
N ASP A 203 -0.90 -13.51 -8.76
CA ASP A 203 0.28 -14.01 -8.04
C ASP A 203 0.63 -13.13 -6.83
N ASN A 204 0.54 -11.81 -6.99
CA ASN A 204 0.82 -10.86 -5.92
C ASN A 204 -0.32 -10.73 -4.90
N ALA A 205 -1.56 -11.04 -5.26
CA ALA A 205 -2.71 -11.01 -4.35
C ALA A 205 -2.86 -12.30 -3.51
N VAL A 206 -2.06 -13.35 -3.77
CA VAL A 206 -2.07 -14.58 -2.96
C VAL A 206 -1.87 -14.24 -1.48
N ASP A 207 -2.71 -14.84 -0.62
CA ASP A 207 -2.65 -14.68 0.84
C ASP A 207 -2.79 -13.24 1.36
N ALA A 208 -3.23 -12.28 0.53
CA ALA A 208 -3.48 -10.92 0.99
C ALA A 208 -4.62 -10.89 2.02
N ASP A 209 -4.44 -10.12 3.09
CA ASP A 209 -5.50 -9.84 4.05
C ASP A 209 -6.56 -8.91 3.45
N LEU A 210 -6.12 -8.06 2.51
CA LEU A 210 -6.99 -7.22 1.71
C LEU A 210 -6.38 -7.03 0.30
N PHE A 211 -7.20 -7.30 -0.71
CA PHE A 211 -6.89 -7.00 -2.10
C PHE A 211 -7.76 -5.84 -2.57
N ILE A 212 -7.15 -4.73 -2.94
CA ILE A 212 -7.82 -3.55 -3.47
C ILE A 212 -7.53 -3.49 -4.95
N CYS A 213 -8.58 -3.50 -5.75
CA CYS A 213 -8.48 -3.59 -7.19
C CYS A 213 -9.44 -2.64 -7.88
N GLU A 214 -9.06 -2.14 -9.06
CA GLU A 214 -10.00 -1.41 -9.90
C GLU A 214 -11.18 -2.29 -10.30
N GLY A 215 -12.31 -1.62 -10.57
CA GLY A 215 -13.47 -2.23 -11.18
C GLY A 215 -14.14 -1.22 -12.10
N MET A 216 -13.42 -0.76 -13.14
CA MET A 216 -13.81 0.37 -13.99
C MET A 216 -15.22 0.23 -14.56
N TYR A 217 -15.63 -0.99 -14.95
CA TYR A 217 -16.92 -1.24 -15.59
C TYR A 217 -17.66 -2.39 -14.90
N GLY A 218 -18.96 -2.17 -14.63
CA GLY A 218 -19.86 -3.18 -14.06
C GLY A 218 -20.86 -3.75 -15.07
N GLU A 219 -21.15 -3.00 -16.14
CA GLU A 219 -22.15 -3.38 -17.13
C GLU A 219 -21.70 -4.55 -18.01
N ASP A 220 -22.64 -5.42 -18.37
CA ASP A 220 -22.38 -6.50 -19.32
C ASP A 220 -22.03 -5.93 -20.69
N GLY A 221 -21.10 -6.58 -21.40
CA GLY A 221 -20.65 -6.17 -22.71
C GLY A 221 -19.62 -5.03 -22.73
N LYS A 222 -19.12 -4.58 -21.57
CA LYS A 222 -18.08 -3.55 -21.50
C LYS A 222 -16.65 -4.10 -21.58
N GLU A 223 -16.46 -5.40 -21.76
CA GLU A 223 -15.13 -6.03 -21.84
C GLU A 223 -14.30 -5.49 -23.02
N SER A 224 -14.95 -5.17 -24.15
CA SER A 224 -14.27 -4.56 -25.30
C SER A 224 -13.74 -3.17 -24.96
N LYS A 225 -14.55 -2.36 -24.26
CA LYS A 225 -14.17 -1.02 -23.81
C LYS A 225 -13.06 -1.11 -22.75
N ALA A 226 -13.17 -2.04 -21.81
CA ALA A 226 -12.13 -2.30 -20.82
C ALA A 226 -10.79 -2.65 -21.49
N ARG A 227 -10.78 -3.48 -22.53
CA ARG A 227 -9.58 -3.79 -23.31
C ARG A 227 -9.02 -2.59 -24.05
N GLU A 228 -9.88 -1.80 -24.71
CA GLU A 228 -9.49 -0.60 -25.44
C GLU A 228 -8.77 0.41 -24.55
N TYR A 229 -9.31 0.66 -23.34
CA TYR A 229 -8.76 1.62 -22.39
C TYR A 229 -7.73 1.03 -21.43
N ARG A 230 -7.48 -0.29 -21.52
CA ARG A 230 -6.57 -1.07 -20.65
C ARG A 230 -6.93 -0.99 -19.17
N HIS A 231 -8.22 -1.11 -18.90
CA HIS A 231 -8.81 -1.32 -17.59
C HIS A 231 -9.46 -2.69 -17.49
N MET A 232 -10.03 -3.03 -16.35
CA MET A 232 -10.78 -4.27 -16.18
C MET A 232 -12.22 -4.02 -15.73
N THR A 233 -13.05 -5.02 -15.95
CA THR A 233 -14.40 -5.06 -15.41
C THR A 233 -14.37 -5.55 -13.97
N MET A 234 -15.41 -5.24 -13.17
CA MET A 234 -15.58 -5.76 -11.82
C MET A 234 -15.54 -7.30 -11.79
N TYR A 235 -16.03 -7.95 -12.84
CA TYR A 235 -16.05 -9.41 -12.95
C TYR A 235 -14.67 -10.00 -13.23
N GLU A 236 -13.85 -9.30 -14.02
CA GLU A 236 -12.46 -9.68 -14.26
C GLU A 236 -11.63 -9.53 -12.97
N ALA A 237 -11.83 -8.43 -12.20
CA ALA A 237 -11.21 -8.26 -10.89
C ALA A 237 -11.62 -9.37 -9.90
N ALA A 238 -12.90 -9.72 -9.88
CA ALA A 238 -13.39 -10.81 -9.03
C ALA A 238 -12.82 -12.18 -9.39
N LYS A 239 -12.55 -12.45 -10.69
CA LYS A 239 -11.89 -13.68 -11.13
C LYS A 239 -10.43 -13.74 -10.65
N LEU A 240 -9.70 -12.62 -10.71
CA LEU A 240 -8.34 -12.52 -10.13
C LEU A 240 -8.36 -12.79 -8.62
N ALA A 241 -9.35 -12.24 -7.91
CA ALA A 241 -9.51 -12.51 -6.48
C ALA A 241 -9.87 -13.97 -6.20
N ALA A 242 -10.73 -14.60 -7.02
CA ALA A 242 -11.07 -16.02 -6.87
C ALA A 242 -9.86 -16.94 -7.13
N GLU A 243 -8.96 -16.55 -8.04
CA GLU A 243 -7.71 -17.27 -8.32
C GLU A 243 -6.69 -17.10 -7.18
N ALA A 244 -6.53 -15.87 -6.68
CA ALA A 244 -5.53 -15.54 -5.66
C ALA A 244 -5.93 -15.93 -4.23
N GLY A 245 -7.23 -15.93 -3.92
CA GLY A 245 -7.75 -16.28 -2.60
C GLY A 245 -7.43 -15.29 -1.47
N PRO A 246 -7.46 -13.96 -1.66
CA PRO A 246 -7.31 -13.00 -0.57
C PRO A 246 -8.45 -13.16 0.45
N LYS A 247 -8.25 -12.69 1.69
CA LYS A 247 -9.32 -12.75 2.70
C LYS A 247 -10.53 -11.88 2.33
N GLU A 248 -10.28 -10.72 1.72
CA GLU A 248 -11.31 -9.76 1.30
C GLU A 248 -10.83 -9.00 0.08
N MET A 249 -11.76 -8.65 -0.83
CA MET A 249 -11.50 -7.76 -1.95
C MET A 249 -12.31 -6.47 -1.83
N TRP A 250 -11.66 -5.34 -2.10
CA TRP A 250 -12.31 -4.06 -2.29
C TRP A 250 -12.20 -3.62 -3.74
N LEU A 251 -13.34 -3.29 -4.35
CA LEU A 251 -13.38 -2.67 -5.67
C LEU A 251 -13.40 -1.15 -5.53
N THR A 252 -12.58 -0.50 -6.36
CA THR A 252 -12.42 0.96 -6.43
C THR A 252 -12.28 1.39 -7.88
N HIS A 253 -12.00 2.66 -8.11
CA HIS A 253 -11.67 3.20 -9.44
C HIS A 253 -12.73 2.89 -10.50
N TYR A 254 -13.96 3.34 -10.22
CA TYR A 254 -15.08 3.17 -11.15
C TYR A 254 -15.08 4.23 -12.24
N SER A 255 -15.60 3.86 -13.42
CA SER A 255 -15.83 4.85 -14.48
C SER A 255 -16.71 5.99 -13.97
N PRO A 256 -16.37 7.26 -14.24
CA PRO A 256 -17.24 8.40 -13.91
C PRO A 256 -18.66 8.30 -14.51
N SER A 257 -18.84 7.50 -15.56
CA SER A 257 -20.14 7.22 -16.14
C SER A 257 -20.96 6.18 -15.37
N LEU A 258 -20.37 5.47 -14.41
CA LEU A 258 -21.01 4.43 -13.62
C LEU A 258 -21.64 5.04 -12.36
N VAL A 259 -22.91 5.44 -12.46
CA VAL A 259 -23.60 6.18 -11.40
C VAL A 259 -23.87 5.34 -10.16
N ARG A 260 -24.11 4.03 -10.33
CA ARG A 260 -24.51 3.12 -9.24
C ARG A 260 -23.71 1.81 -9.30
N PRO A 261 -22.43 1.84 -8.94
CA PRO A 261 -21.57 0.66 -8.98
C PRO A 261 -22.07 -0.47 -8.08
N ASP A 262 -22.74 -0.17 -6.97
CA ASP A 262 -23.29 -1.10 -6.01
C ASP A 262 -24.34 -2.06 -6.59
N GLU A 263 -25.01 -1.70 -7.69
CA GLU A 263 -25.98 -2.57 -8.37
C GLU A 263 -25.34 -3.86 -8.91
N TYR A 264 -24.05 -3.84 -9.20
CA TYR A 264 -23.31 -5.00 -9.74
C TYR A 264 -22.72 -5.90 -8.65
N LEU A 265 -22.70 -5.45 -7.39
CA LEU A 265 -22.12 -6.18 -6.28
C LEU A 265 -22.69 -7.60 -6.09
N PRO A 266 -24.02 -7.85 -6.19
CA PRO A 266 -24.57 -9.20 -6.05
C PRO A 266 -24.00 -10.19 -7.07
N LYS A 267 -23.79 -9.75 -8.32
CA LYS A 267 -23.23 -10.56 -9.40
C LYS A 267 -21.73 -10.79 -9.21
N VAL A 268 -21.00 -9.78 -8.78
CA VAL A 268 -19.57 -9.87 -8.43
C VAL A 268 -19.36 -10.88 -7.30
N LYS A 269 -20.20 -10.85 -6.26
CA LYS A 269 -20.13 -11.79 -5.13
C LYS A 269 -20.40 -13.24 -5.49
N GLN A 270 -21.04 -13.51 -6.62
CA GLN A 270 -21.14 -14.89 -7.12
C GLN A 270 -19.80 -15.45 -7.60
N ILE A 271 -18.85 -14.58 -7.97
CA ILE A 271 -17.51 -14.96 -8.40
C ILE A 271 -16.56 -14.97 -7.19
N PHE A 272 -16.57 -13.90 -6.38
CA PHE A 272 -15.79 -13.82 -5.15
C PHE A 272 -16.66 -13.25 -4.02
N ALA A 273 -17.09 -14.11 -3.11
CA ALA A 273 -18.11 -13.79 -2.11
C ALA A 273 -17.73 -12.66 -1.16
N ASN A 274 -16.44 -12.59 -0.77
CA ASN A 274 -15.96 -11.58 0.18
C ASN A 274 -15.51 -10.29 -0.52
N THR A 275 -16.35 -9.77 -1.43
CA THR A 275 -16.14 -8.50 -2.12
C THR A 275 -16.91 -7.39 -1.46
N LYS A 276 -16.29 -6.22 -1.33
CA LYS A 276 -16.91 -4.96 -0.91
C LYS A 276 -16.65 -3.85 -1.92
N MET A 277 -17.52 -2.86 -1.91
CA MET A 277 -17.40 -1.63 -2.68
C MET A 277 -17.40 -0.45 -1.69
N PRO A 278 -16.25 -0.11 -1.13
CA PRO A 278 -16.14 0.97 -0.17
C PRO A 278 -16.45 2.31 -0.83
N LYS A 279 -17.00 3.22 -0.04
CA LYS A 279 -17.15 4.62 -0.40
C LYS A 279 -15.96 5.41 0.13
N ASP A 280 -15.76 6.61 -0.40
CA ASP A 280 -14.74 7.52 0.09
C ASP A 280 -14.80 7.69 1.60
N GLY A 281 -13.63 7.63 2.23
CA GLY A 281 -13.51 7.71 3.67
C GLY A 281 -13.77 6.41 4.44
N TRP A 282 -14.04 5.29 3.76
CA TRP A 282 -14.11 4.01 4.45
C TRP A 282 -12.76 3.63 5.05
N MET A 283 -12.81 3.11 6.25
CA MET A 283 -11.64 2.66 7.00
C MET A 283 -11.78 1.19 7.37
N LYS A 284 -10.66 0.47 7.31
CA LYS A 284 -10.55 -0.90 7.80
C LYS A 284 -9.32 -1.03 8.69
N THR A 285 -9.49 -1.61 9.84
CA THR A 285 -8.39 -2.06 10.70
C THR A 285 -8.10 -3.52 10.39
N ILE A 286 -6.82 -3.82 10.15
CA ILE A 286 -6.32 -5.19 9.99
C ILE A 286 -5.33 -5.43 11.12
N ASP A 287 -5.63 -6.41 11.95
CA ASP A 287 -4.79 -6.77 13.10
C ASP A 287 -4.05 -8.08 12.83
N PHE A 288 -2.94 -8.25 13.52
CA PHE A 288 -2.26 -9.54 13.52
C PHE A 288 -3.18 -10.62 14.12
N VAL A 289 -3.31 -11.72 13.40
CA VAL A 289 -4.07 -12.90 13.87
C VAL A 289 -3.11 -13.82 14.62
N ASP A 290 -3.47 -14.23 15.86
CA ASP A 290 -2.67 -15.16 16.68
C ASP A 290 -2.69 -16.60 16.18
#